data_cb6b5cceec00cd2a048170f004ea2561
#
_entry.id   cb6b5cceec00cd2a048170f004ea2561
#
_cell.length_a   1.000
_cell.length_b   1.000
_cell.length_c   1.000
_cell.angle_alpha   90.00
_cell.angle_beta   90.00
_cell.angle_gamma   90.00
#
_symmetry.space_group_name_H-M   'P 1'
#
loop_
_entity.id
_entity.type
_entity.pdbx_description
1 polymer ?
#
loop_
_entity_poly.entity_id
_entity_poly.type
_entity_poly.pdbx_seq_one_letter_code
_entity_poly.pdbx_strand_id
1 'polypeptide(L)'
;MTIFFRKFLFLFLITTAAGPLLGVAAGQLPDGLYARMTTSRGEILLRLHHQHAPNTVANFVGLAEGTKQWLDPITKKTQDGRFFDGLSFHRVIPNFMIQSGDPLATGSGGPGYQFEDEIHPDLKHDRSGILSMANAGPNTNGSQFFITHVPTPWLDGKHTIFGEVTSGMEVVNAVQQGDTIVSLKIERVGEEAKQFDPTKLAEQVQAVQRKLAEKNKKTLPKINAKPDPKRTPRAGQPEAEEVSLELLVIAYQGSRVPKANLYYDQAGAQKIAEQVVELARGKGVDFMELV
;
A
#
# COMPACT_ATOMS: atom_id res chain seq x y z
N MET A 1 -48.89 -88.73 6.22
CA MET A 1 -47.47 -88.38 6.37
C MET A 1 -47.34 -86.89 6.01
N THR A 2 -47.52 -85.97 6.97
CA THR A 2 -47.75 -84.56 6.72
C THR A 2 -46.51 -83.83 7.18
N ILE A 3 -45.78 -83.20 6.27
CA ILE A 3 -44.52 -82.47 6.54
C ILE A 3 -44.86 -81.00 6.78
N PHE A 4 -44.67 -80.49 8.00
CA PHE A 4 -44.80 -79.09 8.36
C PHE A 4 -43.53 -78.33 7.94
N PHE A 5 -43.61 -77.37 7.02
CA PHE A 5 -42.57 -76.40 6.70
C PHE A 5 -42.70 -75.17 7.61
N ARG A 6 -41.79 -75.02 8.56
CA ARG A 6 -41.68 -73.88 9.48
C ARG A 6 -40.81 -72.78 8.77
N LYS A 7 -41.49 -71.72 8.28
CA LYS A 7 -40.76 -70.53 7.75
C LYS A 7 -40.16 -69.75 8.90
N PHE A 8 -38.85 -69.75 8.97
CA PHE A 8 -38.06 -68.81 9.84
C PHE A 8 -37.97 -67.45 9.12
N LEU A 9 -38.61 -66.40 9.71
CA LEU A 9 -38.48 -65.02 9.26
C LEU A 9 -37.30 -64.38 10.00
N PHE A 10 -36.14 -64.25 9.34
CA PHE A 10 -35.00 -63.48 9.89
C PHE A 10 -35.28 -62.00 9.69
N LEU A 11 -35.58 -61.29 10.81
CA LEU A 11 -35.68 -59.85 10.85
C LEU A 11 -34.27 -59.26 10.98
N PHE A 12 -33.68 -58.74 9.88
CA PHE A 12 -32.43 -58.02 9.91
C PHE A 12 -32.66 -56.63 10.45
N LEU A 13 -32.28 -56.38 11.70
CA LEU A 13 -32.29 -55.06 12.33
C LEU A 13 -31.04 -54.31 11.85
N ILE A 14 -31.20 -53.43 10.85
CA ILE A 14 -30.12 -52.52 10.41
C ILE A 14 -30.08 -51.37 11.44
N THR A 15 -29.17 -51.44 12.40
CA THR A 15 -28.82 -50.31 13.25
C THR A 15 -27.90 -49.38 12.47
N THR A 16 -28.46 -48.30 11.95
CA THR A 16 -27.66 -47.19 11.42
C THR A 16 -27.02 -46.48 12.59
N ALA A 17 -25.76 -46.79 12.82
CA ALA A 17 -24.90 -46.00 13.73
C ALA A 17 -24.65 -44.65 13.05
N ALA A 18 -25.44 -43.64 13.43
CA ALA A 18 -25.09 -42.24 13.14
C ALA A 18 -23.86 -41.90 13.99
N GLY A 19 -22.69 -42.04 13.42
CA GLY A 19 -21.46 -41.50 14.01
C GLY A 19 -21.61 -39.97 14.15
N PRO A 20 -21.06 -39.37 15.23
CA PRO A 20 -21.07 -37.94 15.36
C PRO A 20 -20.31 -37.36 14.16
N LEU A 21 -20.95 -36.53 13.32
CA LEU A 21 -20.28 -35.61 12.45
C LEU A 21 -19.40 -34.72 13.35
N LEU A 22 -18.12 -35.07 13.46
CA LEU A 22 -17.09 -34.16 13.95
C LEU A 22 -17.12 -32.96 13.01
N GLY A 23 -17.91 -31.92 13.41
CA GLY A 23 -17.80 -30.62 12.81
C GLY A 23 -16.35 -30.21 12.96
N VAL A 24 -15.62 -30.10 11.84
CA VAL A 24 -14.32 -29.44 11.81
C VAL A 24 -14.60 -28.06 12.38
N ALA A 25 -14.24 -27.83 13.63
CA ALA A 25 -14.23 -26.50 14.21
C ALA A 25 -13.41 -25.65 13.26
N ALA A 26 -14.03 -24.63 12.64
CA ALA A 26 -13.33 -23.64 11.86
C ALA A 26 -12.21 -23.11 12.77
N GLY A 27 -10.95 -23.49 12.47
CA GLY A 27 -9.82 -23.20 13.33
C GLY A 27 -9.76 -21.69 13.54
N GLN A 28 -9.70 -21.29 14.79
CA GLN A 28 -9.56 -19.89 15.16
C GLN A 28 -8.27 -19.37 14.51
N LEU A 29 -8.34 -18.22 13.81
CA LEU A 29 -7.17 -17.61 13.19
C LEU A 29 -6.11 -17.33 14.26
N PRO A 30 -4.82 -17.53 13.97
CA PRO A 30 -3.73 -17.07 14.84
C PRO A 30 -3.82 -15.57 15.12
N ASP A 31 -3.21 -15.11 16.21
CA ASP A 31 -3.13 -13.69 16.52
C ASP A 31 -2.51 -12.92 15.35
N GLY A 32 -3.16 -11.82 14.97
CA GLY A 32 -2.75 -11.01 13.84
C GLY A 32 -3.84 -10.08 13.31
N LEU A 33 -3.42 -9.21 12.40
CA LEU A 33 -4.30 -8.32 11.66
C LEU A 33 -4.58 -8.93 10.29
N TYR A 34 -5.85 -9.05 9.92
CA TYR A 34 -6.26 -9.70 8.69
C TYR A 34 -7.19 -8.82 7.88
N ALA A 35 -7.18 -9.04 6.56
CA ALA A 35 -8.17 -8.50 5.64
C ALA A 35 -8.89 -9.65 4.92
N ARG A 36 -10.19 -9.78 5.14
CA ARG A 36 -11.07 -10.72 4.47
C ARG A 36 -11.64 -10.03 3.25
N MET A 37 -11.16 -10.42 2.08
CA MET A 37 -11.56 -9.88 0.80
C MET A 37 -12.53 -10.86 0.13
N THR A 38 -13.81 -10.48 0.04
CA THR A 38 -14.80 -11.20 -0.76
C THR A 38 -14.74 -10.66 -2.18
N THR A 39 -14.46 -11.51 -3.13
CA THR A 39 -14.45 -11.18 -4.57
C THR A 39 -15.61 -11.83 -5.30
N SER A 40 -15.82 -11.45 -6.56
CA SER A 40 -16.79 -12.14 -7.45
C SER A 40 -16.43 -13.62 -7.71
N ARG A 41 -15.20 -14.06 -7.34
CA ARG A 41 -14.71 -15.44 -7.52
C ARG A 41 -14.62 -16.24 -6.22
N GLY A 42 -14.84 -15.62 -5.07
CA GLY A 42 -14.72 -16.26 -3.76
C GLY A 42 -13.99 -15.38 -2.76
N GLU A 43 -13.54 -15.99 -1.69
CA GLU A 43 -12.92 -15.29 -0.57
C GLU A 43 -11.41 -15.48 -0.55
N ILE A 44 -10.68 -14.40 -0.29
CA ILE A 44 -9.24 -14.36 -0.07
C ILE A 44 -9.01 -13.82 1.34
N LEU A 45 -8.28 -14.55 2.18
CA LEU A 45 -7.87 -14.08 3.49
C LEU A 45 -6.41 -13.65 3.45
N LEU A 46 -6.17 -12.39 3.80
CA LEU A 46 -4.86 -11.75 3.80
C LEU A 46 -4.41 -11.52 5.24
N ARG A 47 -3.19 -11.87 5.60
CA ARG A 47 -2.53 -11.42 6.81
C ARG A 47 -1.76 -10.14 6.52
N LEU A 48 -1.92 -9.11 7.35
CA LEU A 48 -1.29 -7.81 7.16
C LEU A 48 -0.06 -7.68 8.07
N HIS A 49 1.06 -7.20 7.51
CA HIS A 49 2.34 -7.06 8.20
C HIS A 49 2.48 -5.66 8.84
N HIS A 50 1.59 -5.32 9.75
CA HIS A 50 1.51 -4.00 10.38
C HIS A 50 2.74 -3.59 11.20
N GLN A 51 3.58 -4.56 11.61
CA GLN A 51 4.84 -4.29 12.30
C GLN A 51 5.97 -3.89 11.33
N HIS A 52 5.93 -4.39 10.08
CA HIS A 52 7.00 -4.19 9.08
C HIS A 52 6.69 -3.04 8.10
N ALA A 53 5.41 -2.79 7.84
CA ALA A 53 4.94 -1.73 6.96
C ALA A 53 3.74 -0.99 7.61
N PRO A 54 3.95 -0.33 8.76
CA PRO A 54 2.87 0.21 9.58
C PRO A 54 2.06 1.28 8.85
N ASN A 55 2.67 2.20 8.12
CA ASN A 55 1.96 3.26 7.39
C ASN A 55 1.15 2.73 6.22
N THR A 56 1.73 1.76 5.49
CA THR A 56 1.06 1.10 4.37
C THR A 56 -0.16 0.32 4.84
N VAL A 57 0.00 -0.44 5.93
CA VAL A 57 -1.13 -1.18 6.53
C VAL A 57 -2.17 -0.22 7.09
N ALA A 58 -1.78 0.88 7.77
CA ALA A 58 -2.73 1.88 8.26
C ALA A 58 -3.48 2.56 7.12
N ASN A 59 -2.80 2.85 6.00
CA ASN A 59 -3.44 3.38 4.80
C ASN A 59 -4.48 2.41 4.24
N PHE A 60 -4.08 1.14 4.04
CA PHE A 60 -4.96 0.10 3.50
C PHE A 60 -6.16 -0.16 4.42
N VAL A 61 -5.94 -0.29 5.73
CA VAL A 61 -6.99 -0.51 6.73
C VAL A 61 -7.93 0.69 6.80
N GLY A 62 -7.39 1.91 6.85
CA GLY A 62 -8.18 3.14 6.91
C GLY A 62 -9.10 3.31 5.69
N LEU A 63 -8.61 3.00 4.49
CA LEU A 63 -9.39 2.99 3.25
C LEU A 63 -10.43 1.85 3.25
N ALA A 64 -10.07 0.66 3.75
CA ALA A 64 -10.98 -0.48 3.81
C ALA A 64 -12.13 -0.27 4.79
N GLU A 65 -11.87 0.34 5.95
CA GLU A 65 -12.86 0.64 6.97
C GLU A 65 -13.63 1.94 6.72
N GLY A 66 -13.14 2.81 5.81
CA GLY A 66 -13.71 4.12 5.54
C GLY A 66 -13.38 5.16 6.61
N THR A 67 -12.35 4.92 7.43
CA THR A 67 -11.87 5.87 8.45
C THR A 67 -10.85 6.86 7.90
N LYS A 68 -10.38 6.64 6.67
CA LYS A 68 -9.47 7.53 5.96
C LYS A 68 -10.17 8.15 4.76
N GLN A 69 -10.21 9.47 4.72
CA GLN A 69 -10.74 10.22 3.59
C GLN A 69 -9.89 10.05 2.33
N TRP A 70 -10.54 10.11 1.18
CA TRP A 70 -9.91 10.03 -0.12
C TRP A 70 -10.56 11.02 -1.10
N LEU A 71 -9.83 11.42 -2.13
CA LEU A 71 -10.32 12.30 -3.17
C LEU A 71 -10.81 11.47 -4.36
N ASP A 72 -12.08 11.57 -4.68
CA ASP A 72 -12.67 10.93 -5.86
C ASP A 72 -12.01 11.51 -7.14
N PRO A 73 -11.33 10.67 -7.93
CA PRO A 73 -10.61 11.16 -9.11
C PRO A 73 -11.52 11.69 -10.22
N ILE A 74 -12.82 11.35 -10.21
CA ILE A 74 -13.81 11.82 -11.21
C ILE A 74 -14.43 13.12 -10.74
N THR A 75 -15.05 13.11 -9.55
CA THR A 75 -15.83 14.24 -9.04
C THR A 75 -14.96 15.31 -8.37
N LYS A 76 -13.70 15.01 -8.06
CA LYS A 76 -12.76 15.87 -7.32
C LYS A 76 -13.27 16.28 -5.93
N LYS A 77 -14.17 15.49 -5.37
CA LYS A 77 -14.70 15.71 -4.01
C LYS A 77 -14.06 14.73 -3.04
N THR A 78 -13.83 15.20 -1.83
CA THR A 78 -13.45 14.34 -0.71
C THR A 78 -14.61 13.39 -0.40
N GLN A 79 -14.29 12.12 -0.28
CA GLN A 79 -15.22 11.06 0.03
C GLN A 79 -14.87 10.43 1.38
N ASP A 80 -15.91 10.03 2.08
CA ASP A 80 -15.84 9.15 3.25
C ASP A 80 -16.41 7.79 2.86
N GLY A 81 -16.02 6.75 3.62
CA GLY A 81 -16.54 5.40 3.42
C GLY A 81 -15.53 4.44 2.82
N ARG A 82 -15.98 3.21 2.62
CA ARG A 82 -15.16 2.07 2.23
C ARG A 82 -14.68 2.22 0.79
N PHE A 83 -13.38 2.36 0.63
CA PHE A 83 -12.77 2.67 -0.66
C PHE A 83 -12.73 1.49 -1.63
N PHE A 84 -12.46 0.27 -1.13
CA PHE A 84 -12.17 -0.88 -1.99
C PHE A 84 -13.41 -1.62 -2.48
N ASP A 85 -14.56 -1.47 -1.81
CA ASP A 85 -15.78 -2.17 -2.15
C ASP A 85 -16.28 -1.74 -3.54
N GLY A 86 -16.48 -2.69 -4.42
CA GLY A 86 -16.91 -2.47 -5.82
C GLY A 86 -15.76 -2.24 -6.81
N LEU A 87 -14.50 -2.08 -6.36
CA LEU A 87 -13.37 -1.90 -7.27
C LEU A 87 -13.05 -3.17 -8.04
N SER A 88 -12.63 -3.02 -9.29
CA SER A 88 -12.25 -4.15 -10.14
C SER A 88 -10.77 -4.51 -10.03
N PHE A 89 -10.47 -5.76 -10.35
CA PHE A 89 -9.12 -6.18 -10.72
C PHE A 89 -8.86 -5.73 -12.15
N HIS A 90 -8.40 -4.49 -12.29
CA HIS A 90 -8.24 -3.83 -13.60
C HIS A 90 -7.07 -4.38 -14.42
N ARG A 91 -6.12 -5.08 -13.77
CA ARG A 91 -4.98 -5.70 -14.43
C ARG A 91 -4.73 -7.08 -13.83
N VAL A 92 -4.80 -8.11 -14.68
CA VAL A 92 -4.52 -9.51 -14.33
C VAL A 92 -3.56 -10.07 -15.35
N ILE A 93 -2.39 -10.50 -14.91
CA ILE A 93 -1.39 -11.13 -15.78
C ILE A 93 -1.14 -12.55 -15.26
N PRO A 94 -1.50 -13.58 -16.02
CA PRO A 94 -1.23 -14.96 -15.67
C PRO A 94 0.25 -15.19 -15.37
N ASN A 95 0.55 -16.02 -14.37
CA ASN A 95 1.92 -16.30 -13.91
C ASN A 95 2.71 -15.07 -13.47
N PHE A 96 2.01 -14.00 -13.07
CA PHE A 96 2.63 -12.82 -12.49
C PHE A 96 1.82 -12.33 -11.28
N MET A 97 0.71 -11.61 -11.50
CA MET A 97 -0.07 -11.02 -10.39
C MET A 97 -1.50 -10.63 -10.81
N ILE A 98 -2.35 -10.38 -9.82
CA ILE A 98 -3.62 -9.66 -9.93
C ILE A 98 -3.48 -8.30 -9.25
N GLN A 99 -3.99 -7.22 -9.86
CA GLN A 99 -3.86 -5.84 -9.38
C GLN A 99 -5.22 -5.16 -9.30
N SER A 100 -5.47 -4.47 -8.18
CA SER A 100 -6.69 -3.71 -7.91
C SER A 100 -6.37 -2.40 -7.15
N GLY A 101 -7.39 -1.74 -6.60
CA GLY A 101 -7.25 -0.52 -5.79
C GLY A 101 -7.22 0.78 -6.60
N ASP A 102 -7.60 0.72 -7.88
CA ASP A 102 -7.75 1.90 -8.75
C ASP A 102 -9.24 2.19 -8.98
N PRO A 103 -9.78 3.32 -8.48
CA PRO A 103 -11.18 3.68 -8.70
C PRO A 103 -11.52 4.03 -10.16
N LEU A 104 -10.51 4.31 -11.00
CA LEU A 104 -10.68 4.54 -12.43
C LEU A 104 -10.54 3.26 -13.28
N ALA A 105 -10.03 2.19 -12.70
CA ALA A 105 -9.71 0.93 -13.38
C ALA A 105 -8.78 1.09 -14.61
N THR A 106 -7.92 2.12 -14.61
CA THR A 106 -6.99 2.47 -15.71
C THR A 106 -5.52 2.20 -15.38
N GLY A 107 -5.22 1.95 -14.10
CA GLY A 107 -3.88 1.87 -13.55
C GLY A 107 -3.29 3.23 -13.13
N SER A 108 -4.01 4.34 -13.38
CA SER A 108 -3.55 5.69 -13.06
C SER A 108 -4.35 6.37 -11.94
N GLY A 109 -5.43 5.76 -11.49
CA GLY A 109 -6.26 6.27 -10.39
C GLY A 109 -5.68 5.93 -9.01
N GLY A 110 -6.23 6.60 -7.99
CA GLY A 110 -5.80 6.39 -6.60
C GLY A 110 -6.62 7.24 -5.63
N PRO A 111 -6.19 7.32 -4.37
CA PRO A 111 -6.95 7.98 -3.30
C PRO A 111 -6.75 9.51 -3.27
N GLY A 112 -6.03 10.09 -4.25
CA GLY A 112 -5.76 11.53 -4.34
C GLY A 112 -4.55 12.00 -3.54
N TYR A 113 -3.75 11.09 -3.02
CA TYR A 113 -2.48 11.35 -2.35
C TYR A 113 -1.49 10.20 -2.61
N GLN A 114 -0.24 10.45 -2.30
CA GLN A 114 0.83 9.47 -2.33
C GLN A 114 1.58 9.44 -1.00
N PHE A 115 2.27 8.32 -0.71
CA PHE A 115 3.09 8.15 0.48
C PHE A 115 4.34 7.31 0.20
N GLU A 116 5.28 7.37 1.12
CA GLU A 116 6.61 6.78 1.01
C GLU A 116 6.58 5.26 1.03
N ASP A 117 7.64 4.65 0.47
CA ASP A 117 7.87 3.22 0.54
C ASP A 117 8.27 2.79 1.95
N GLU A 118 7.83 1.60 2.36
CA GLU A 118 8.26 0.92 3.59
C GLU A 118 8.90 -0.42 3.23
N ILE A 119 10.14 -0.36 2.73
CA ILE A 119 10.90 -1.54 2.32
C ILE A 119 11.54 -2.18 3.55
N HIS A 120 11.16 -3.43 3.84
CA HIS A 120 11.74 -4.18 4.95
C HIS A 120 12.65 -5.29 4.41
N PRO A 121 13.88 -5.47 4.94
CA PRO A 121 14.86 -6.41 4.40
C PRO A 121 14.41 -7.88 4.46
N ASP A 122 13.58 -8.23 5.44
CA ASP A 122 13.08 -9.59 5.64
C ASP A 122 11.87 -9.93 4.77
N LEU A 123 11.23 -8.93 4.15
CA LEU A 123 10.09 -9.15 3.27
C LEU A 123 10.54 -9.24 1.82
N LYS A 124 10.25 -10.38 1.18
CA LYS A 124 10.64 -10.69 -0.20
C LYS A 124 9.46 -11.18 -1.01
N HIS A 125 9.50 -10.89 -2.32
CA HIS A 125 8.54 -11.44 -3.27
C HIS A 125 8.99 -12.86 -3.71
N ASP A 126 9.24 -13.73 -2.73
CA ASP A 126 9.88 -15.05 -2.91
C ASP A 126 8.89 -16.19 -3.15
N ARG A 127 7.60 -15.93 -3.10
CA ARG A 127 6.52 -16.91 -3.26
C ARG A 127 5.27 -16.33 -3.89
N SER A 128 4.30 -17.19 -4.18
CA SER A 128 2.93 -16.81 -4.52
C SER A 128 2.21 -16.21 -3.30
N GLY A 129 1.19 -15.37 -3.54
CA GLY A 129 0.33 -14.81 -2.49
C GLY A 129 0.93 -13.62 -1.74
N ILE A 130 2.03 -13.04 -2.19
CA ILE A 130 2.57 -11.81 -1.59
C ILE A 130 1.65 -10.64 -1.95
N LEU A 131 1.20 -9.89 -0.92
CA LEU A 131 0.44 -8.66 -1.04
C LEU A 131 1.40 -7.46 -0.98
N SER A 132 1.45 -6.68 -2.05
CA SER A 132 2.41 -5.59 -2.20
C SER A 132 1.78 -4.36 -2.88
N MET A 133 2.35 -3.18 -2.64
CA MET A 133 1.87 -1.92 -3.24
C MET A 133 2.30 -1.80 -4.69
N ALA A 134 1.35 -1.46 -5.56
CA ALA A 134 1.67 -0.94 -6.89
C ALA A 134 2.04 0.54 -6.77
N ASN A 135 3.07 0.96 -7.51
CA ASN A 135 3.55 2.34 -7.54
C ASN A 135 4.02 2.74 -8.96
N ALA A 136 4.26 4.02 -9.18
CA ALA A 136 4.79 4.58 -10.42
C ALA A 136 6.28 5.01 -10.28
N GLY A 137 6.98 4.44 -9.32
CA GLY A 137 8.35 4.75 -8.94
C GLY A 137 8.47 4.94 -7.42
N PRO A 138 9.65 5.25 -6.91
CA PRO A 138 9.89 5.39 -5.47
C PRO A 138 8.94 6.40 -4.82
N ASN A 139 8.40 6.03 -3.63
CA ASN A 139 7.57 6.91 -2.79
C ASN A 139 6.27 7.41 -3.46
N THR A 140 5.69 6.61 -4.37
CA THR A 140 4.43 6.96 -5.05
C THR A 140 3.29 5.99 -4.73
N ASN A 141 3.32 5.38 -3.55
CA ASN A 141 2.26 4.49 -3.09
C ASN A 141 0.94 5.26 -2.90
N GLY A 142 -0.16 4.64 -3.26
CA GLY A 142 -1.50 5.20 -3.08
C GLY A 142 -2.49 4.19 -2.51
N SER A 143 -3.42 3.73 -3.33
CA SER A 143 -4.38 2.68 -2.98
C SER A 143 -4.20 1.40 -3.79
N GLN A 144 -3.45 1.45 -4.90
CA GLN A 144 -3.29 0.28 -5.76
C GLN A 144 -2.37 -0.75 -5.12
N PHE A 145 -2.78 -2.01 -5.17
CA PHE A 145 -2.04 -3.16 -4.66
C PHE A 145 -2.10 -4.32 -5.65
N PHE A 146 -1.18 -5.27 -5.49
CA PHE A 146 -1.20 -6.52 -6.23
C PHE A 146 -0.97 -7.73 -5.33
N ILE A 147 -1.43 -8.89 -5.79
CA ILE A 147 -1.17 -10.20 -5.17
C ILE A 147 -0.47 -11.07 -6.19
N THR A 148 0.67 -11.64 -5.81
CA THR A 148 1.50 -12.43 -6.73
C THR A 148 0.95 -13.84 -6.99
N HIS A 149 1.04 -14.32 -8.23
CA HIS A 149 0.77 -15.71 -8.59
C HIS A 149 2.00 -16.63 -8.40
N VAL A 150 3.19 -16.05 -8.53
CA VAL A 150 4.49 -16.74 -8.49
C VAL A 150 5.52 -15.86 -7.79
N PRO A 151 6.71 -16.39 -7.43
CA PRO A 151 7.83 -15.54 -6.98
C PRO A 151 8.19 -14.45 -8.00
N THR A 152 8.39 -13.23 -7.53
CA THR A 152 8.71 -12.05 -8.37
C THR A 152 9.87 -11.26 -7.78
N PRO A 153 11.07 -11.87 -7.61
CA PRO A 153 12.18 -11.27 -6.84
C PRO A 153 12.72 -9.98 -7.45
N TRP A 154 12.47 -9.70 -8.73
CA TRP A 154 12.83 -8.42 -9.39
C TRP A 154 12.05 -7.21 -8.86
N LEU A 155 11.00 -7.42 -8.05
CA LEU A 155 10.23 -6.36 -7.38
C LEU A 155 10.75 -6.04 -5.97
N ASP A 156 11.69 -6.83 -5.45
CA ASP A 156 12.29 -6.60 -4.14
C ASP A 156 12.99 -5.24 -4.09
N GLY A 157 12.80 -4.52 -2.97
CA GLY A 157 13.35 -3.19 -2.78
C GLY A 157 12.67 -2.07 -3.56
N LYS A 158 11.66 -2.37 -4.38
CA LYS A 158 10.95 -1.40 -5.23
C LYS A 158 9.47 -1.25 -4.88
N HIS A 159 8.88 -2.26 -4.28
CA HIS A 159 7.47 -2.31 -3.91
C HIS A 159 7.33 -2.72 -2.45
N THR A 160 6.53 -1.98 -1.70
CA THR A 160 6.28 -2.26 -0.29
C THR A 160 5.43 -3.50 -0.12
N ILE A 161 6.01 -4.55 0.43
CA ILE A 161 5.26 -5.74 0.86
C ILE A 161 4.60 -5.42 2.19
N PHE A 162 3.28 -5.61 2.28
CA PHE A 162 2.53 -5.30 3.49
C PHE A 162 1.57 -6.41 3.95
N GLY A 163 1.63 -7.58 3.30
CA GLY A 163 0.85 -8.75 3.69
C GLY A 163 1.07 -9.97 2.81
N GLU A 164 0.31 -11.00 3.10
CA GLU A 164 0.33 -12.25 2.34
C GLU A 164 -1.02 -12.96 2.41
N VAL A 165 -1.30 -13.81 1.42
CA VAL A 165 -2.47 -14.69 1.39
C VAL A 165 -2.26 -15.84 2.37
N THR A 166 -3.18 -16.01 3.30
CA THR A 166 -3.21 -17.15 4.24
C THR A 166 -4.22 -18.22 3.83
N SER A 167 -5.24 -17.84 3.05
CA SER A 167 -6.24 -18.74 2.48
C SER A 167 -6.85 -18.11 1.23
N GLY A 168 -7.29 -18.93 0.27
CA GLY A 168 -7.92 -18.47 -0.96
C GLY A 168 -6.95 -18.24 -2.13
N MET A 169 -5.77 -18.90 -2.16
CA MET A 169 -4.87 -18.83 -3.32
C MET A 169 -5.51 -19.38 -4.59
N GLU A 170 -6.42 -20.35 -4.47
CA GLU A 170 -7.23 -20.86 -5.60
C GLU A 170 -8.14 -19.76 -6.17
N VAL A 171 -8.66 -18.87 -5.32
CA VAL A 171 -9.44 -17.72 -5.75
C VAL A 171 -8.55 -16.70 -6.44
N VAL A 172 -7.37 -16.38 -5.87
CA VAL A 172 -6.37 -15.50 -6.51
C VAL A 172 -6.07 -15.97 -7.94
N ASN A 173 -5.84 -17.28 -8.10
CA ASN A 173 -5.55 -17.89 -9.41
C ASN A 173 -6.77 -17.91 -10.35
N ALA A 174 -8.00 -17.83 -9.82
CA ALA A 174 -9.23 -17.84 -10.61
C ALA A 174 -9.72 -16.45 -11.01
N VAL A 175 -9.20 -15.38 -10.37
CA VAL A 175 -9.54 -13.99 -10.68
C VAL A 175 -9.18 -13.65 -12.12
N GLN A 176 -10.10 -13.00 -12.82
CA GLN A 176 -9.93 -12.49 -14.18
C GLN A 176 -10.01 -10.96 -14.19
N GLN A 177 -9.46 -10.37 -15.23
CA GLN A 177 -9.57 -8.91 -15.41
C GLN A 177 -11.04 -8.50 -15.52
N GLY A 178 -11.45 -7.50 -14.72
CA GLY A 178 -12.81 -7.04 -14.60
C GLY A 178 -13.60 -7.68 -13.45
N ASP A 179 -13.12 -8.77 -12.84
CA ASP A 179 -13.69 -9.28 -11.58
C ASP A 179 -13.59 -8.21 -10.48
N THR A 180 -14.48 -8.26 -9.49
CA THR A 180 -14.62 -7.18 -8.51
C THR A 180 -14.35 -7.64 -7.08
N ILE A 181 -13.90 -6.69 -6.26
CA ILE A 181 -13.92 -6.79 -4.81
C ILE A 181 -15.34 -6.45 -4.35
N VAL A 182 -16.09 -7.45 -3.89
CA VAL A 182 -17.46 -7.26 -3.39
C VAL A 182 -17.42 -6.54 -2.03
N SER A 183 -16.49 -6.96 -1.16
CA SER A 183 -16.26 -6.31 0.14
C SER A 183 -14.88 -6.66 0.68
N LEU A 184 -14.31 -5.74 1.46
CA LEU A 184 -13.05 -5.93 2.16
C LEU A 184 -13.24 -5.60 3.64
N LYS A 185 -13.15 -6.59 4.53
CA LYS A 185 -13.36 -6.45 5.97
C LYS A 185 -12.08 -6.69 6.74
N ILE A 186 -11.81 -5.86 7.75
CA ILE A 186 -10.63 -6.01 8.62
C ILE A 186 -11.01 -6.82 9.85
N GLU A 187 -10.19 -7.83 10.16
CA GLU A 187 -10.33 -8.70 11.32
C GLU A 187 -9.10 -8.56 12.21
N ARG A 188 -9.33 -8.33 13.50
CA ARG A 188 -8.30 -8.16 14.52
C ARG A 188 -8.37 -9.31 15.51
N VAL A 189 -7.39 -10.22 15.48
CA VAL A 189 -7.30 -11.39 16.34
C VAL A 189 -6.14 -11.20 17.32
N GLY A 190 -6.39 -11.40 18.62
CA GLY A 190 -5.42 -11.15 19.68
C GLY A 190 -5.34 -9.68 20.11
N GLU A 191 -4.70 -9.45 21.25
CA GLU A 191 -4.71 -8.13 21.90
C GLU A 191 -3.91 -7.08 21.14
N GLU A 192 -2.79 -7.45 20.53
CA GLU A 192 -1.97 -6.52 19.76
C GLU A 192 -2.72 -5.99 18.53
N ALA A 193 -3.36 -6.89 17.76
CA ALA A 193 -4.13 -6.49 16.59
C ALA A 193 -5.35 -5.62 16.93
N LYS A 194 -5.98 -5.86 18.09
CA LYS A 194 -7.10 -5.03 18.58
C LYS A 194 -6.68 -3.60 18.90
N GLN A 195 -5.41 -3.38 19.27
CA GLN A 195 -4.87 -2.06 19.56
C GLN A 195 -4.44 -1.31 18.29
N PHE A 196 -4.40 -1.98 17.14
CA PHE A 196 -4.05 -1.35 15.87
C PHE A 196 -5.15 -0.38 15.43
N ASP A 197 -4.84 0.91 15.48
CA ASP A 197 -5.70 2.02 15.10
C ASP A 197 -5.06 2.79 13.94
N PRO A 198 -5.60 2.69 12.71
CA PRO A 198 -5.02 3.35 11.55
C PRO A 198 -5.03 4.88 11.67
N THR A 199 -6.00 5.46 12.40
CA THR A 199 -6.13 6.91 12.57
C THR A 199 -5.04 7.45 13.48
N LYS A 200 -4.81 6.80 14.62
CA LYS A 200 -3.73 7.19 15.54
C LYS A 200 -2.35 7.11 14.91
N LEU A 201 -2.11 6.07 14.11
CA LEU A 201 -0.83 5.93 13.43
C LEU A 201 -0.64 7.05 12.40
N ALA A 202 -1.66 7.38 11.62
CA ALA A 202 -1.61 8.49 10.67
C ALA A 202 -1.32 9.84 11.36
N GLU A 203 -1.96 10.11 12.52
CA GLU A 203 -1.72 11.31 13.34
C GLU A 203 -0.28 11.34 13.88
N GLN A 204 0.25 10.22 14.37
CA GLN A 204 1.61 10.13 14.87
C GLN A 204 2.65 10.41 13.78
N VAL A 205 2.46 9.83 12.59
CA VAL A 205 3.33 10.07 11.42
C VAL A 205 3.30 11.55 11.02
N GLN A 206 2.11 12.15 10.92
CA GLN A 206 1.98 13.58 10.62
C GLN A 206 2.63 14.46 11.70
N ALA A 207 2.48 14.10 12.98
CA ALA A 207 3.11 14.84 14.07
C ALA A 207 4.64 14.77 14.02
N VAL A 208 5.20 13.60 13.69
CA VAL A 208 6.65 13.42 13.49
C VAL A 208 7.13 14.22 12.27
N GLN A 209 6.42 14.17 11.15
CA GLN A 209 6.76 14.93 9.95
C GLN A 209 6.70 16.45 10.21
N ARG A 210 5.70 16.95 10.92
CA ARG A 210 5.62 18.36 11.33
C ARG A 210 6.81 18.77 12.20
N LYS A 211 7.17 17.95 13.21
CA LYS A 211 8.33 18.23 14.08
C LYS A 211 9.65 18.24 13.30
N LEU A 212 9.81 17.32 12.34
CA LEU A 212 10.97 17.28 11.45
C LEU A 212 11.03 18.51 10.55
N ALA A 213 9.91 18.90 9.96
CA ALA A 213 9.82 20.10 9.13
C ALA A 213 10.14 21.37 9.93
N GLU A 214 9.64 21.50 11.16
CA GLU A 214 9.97 22.62 12.05
C GLU A 214 11.44 22.64 12.45
N LYS A 215 12.02 21.46 12.76
CA LYS A 215 13.45 21.32 13.06
C LYS A 215 14.30 21.76 11.87
N ASN A 216 13.95 21.28 10.68
CA ASN A 216 14.65 21.63 9.45
C ASN A 216 14.53 23.13 9.13
N LYS A 217 13.36 23.73 9.35
CA LYS A 217 13.17 25.18 9.18
C LYS A 217 14.06 26.04 10.10
N LYS A 218 14.37 25.55 11.31
CA LYS A 218 15.27 26.22 12.25
C LYS A 218 16.76 26.02 11.93
N THR A 219 17.09 24.93 11.23
CA THR A 219 18.50 24.57 10.90
C THR A 219 18.92 25.03 9.51
N LEU A 220 17.99 25.40 8.64
CA LEU A 220 18.34 25.96 7.35
C LEU A 220 18.96 27.36 7.52
N PRO A 221 20.14 27.65 6.94
CA PRO A 221 20.69 28.98 6.95
C PRO A 221 19.72 29.95 6.29
N LYS A 222 19.48 31.11 6.90
CA LYS A 222 18.73 32.17 6.25
C LYS A 222 19.51 32.65 5.03
N ILE A 223 19.13 32.17 3.86
CA ILE A 223 19.73 32.60 2.60
C ILE A 223 19.17 34.01 2.31
N ASN A 224 19.91 35.03 2.70
CA ASN A 224 19.59 36.42 2.36
C ASN A 224 20.06 36.70 0.91
N ALA A 225 19.50 35.99 -0.07
CA ALA A 225 19.67 36.36 -1.45
C ALA A 225 18.65 37.44 -1.80
N LYS A 226 19.09 38.70 -1.83
CA LYS A 226 18.29 39.78 -2.42
C LYS A 226 18.27 39.54 -3.95
N PRO A 227 17.08 39.55 -4.58
CA PRO A 227 17.01 39.54 -6.04
C PRO A 227 17.76 40.76 -6.57
N ASP A 228 18.57 40.59 -7.64
CA ASP A 228 19.21 41.70 -8.31
C ASP A 228 18.16 42.48 -9.12
N PRO A 229 17.77 43.69 -8.69
CA PRO A 229 16.71 44.43 -9.36
C PRO A 229 17.10 45.02 -10.73
N LYS A 230 18.34 44.77 -11.24
CA LYS A 230 18.87 45.34 -12.44
C LYS A 230 18.92 44.40 -13.65
N ARG A 231 18.45 43.17 -13.53
CA ARG A 231 18.48 42.21 -14.63
C ARG A 231 17.18 42.22 -15.43
N THR A 232 17.15 42.97 -16.52
CA THR A 232 16.13 42.82 -17.57
C THR A 232 16.42 41.55 -18.40
N PRO A 233 15.40 40.72 -18.68
CA PRO A 233 15.57 39.56 -19.56
C PRO A 233 16.05 40.01 -20.95
N ARG A 234 17.08 39.35 -21.47
CA ARG A 234 17.49 39.57 -22.87
C ARG A 234 16.41 38.96 -23.77
N ALA A 235 15.92 39.75 -24.73
CA ALA A 235 14.98 39.30 -25.74
C ALA A 235 15.56 38.06 -26.48
N GLY A 236 14.79 36.94 -26.48
CA GLY A 236 15.13 35.69 -27.16
C GLY A 236 15.69 34.56 -26.26
N GLN A 237 15.82 34.74 -24.94
CA GLN A 237 16.03 33.61 -24.04
C GLN A 237 14.65 33.02 -23.63
N PRO A 238 14.51 31.66 -23.57
CA PRO A 238 13.33 31.09 -22.99
C PRO A 238 13.16 31.65 -21.57
N GLU A 239 11.91 31.90 -21.19
CA GLU A 239 11.58 32.26 -19.79
C GLU A 239 12.35 31.35 -18.85
N ALA A 240 13.00 31.96 -17.84
CA ALA A 240 13.82 31.22 -16.90
C ALA A 240 12.99 30.03 -16.38
N GLU A 241 13.43 28.81 -16.72
CA GLU A 241 12.86 27.61 -16.17
C GLU A 241 12.80 27.80 -14.64
N GLU A 242 11.60 27.73 -14.11
CA GLU A 242 11.36 27.70 -12.67
C GLU A 242 12.04 26.42 -12.16
N VAL A 243 13.35 26.56 -11.83
CA VAL A 243 14.09 25.45 -11.21
C VAL A 243 13.48 25.29 -9.83
N SER A 244 12.56 24.35 -9.73
CA SER A 244 11.87 24.06 -8.49
C SER A 244 12.92 23.58 -7.48
N LEU A 245 13.18 24.38 -6.45
CA LEU A 245 14.01 23.99 -5.31
C LEU A 245 13.49 22.70 -4.64
N GLU A 246 12.27 22.30 -4.93
CA GLU A 246 11.67 21.04 -4.54
C GLU A 246 12.51 19.83 -4.97
N LEU A 247 13.11 19.84 -6.14
CA LEU A 247 13.96 18.73 -6.63
C LEU A 247 15.23 18.56 -5.77
N LEU A 248 15.85 19.66 -5.35
CA LEU A 248 17.08 19.61 -4.56
C LEU A 248 16.86 19.18 -3.11
N VAL A 249 15.67 19.41 -2.55
CA VAL A 249 15.34 19.06 -1.16
C VAL A 249 14.68 17.69 -1.08
N ILE A 250 13.98 17.23 -2.11
CA ILE A 250 13.46 15.87 -2.24
C ILE A 250 14.61 14.85 -2.21
N ALA A 251 15.73 15.15 -2.88
CA ALA A 251 16.93 14.31 -2.82
C ALA A 251 17.52 14.20 -1.41
N TYR A 252 17.23 15.14 -0.50
CA TYR A 252 17.85 15.17 0.83
C TYR A 252 17.07 14.43 1.92
N GLN A 253 15.74 14.24 1.88
CA GLN A 253 14.99 13.53 2.95
C GLN A 253 13.51 13.22 2.67
N GLY A 254 13.01 13.29 1.43
CA GLY A 254 11.58 13.05 1.17
C GLY A 254 10.65 14.13 1.75
N SER A 255 11.14 15.33 2.08
CA SER A 255 10.35 16.42 2.63
C SER A 255 9.90 17.39 1.54
N ARG A 256 8.56 17.58 1.41
CA ARG A 256 8.00 18.66 0.59
C ARG A 256 8.38 20.01 1.19
N VAL A 257 9.16 20.79 0.46
CA VAL A 257 9.35 22.22 0.77
C VAL A 257 8.18 22.99 0.14
N PRO A 258 7.52 23.91 0.88
CA PRO A 258 6.51 24.77 0.28
C PRO A 258 7.09 25.55 -0.88
N LYS A 259 6.38 25.66 -2.00
CA LYS A 259 6.77 26.47 -3.15
C LYS A 259 7.07 27.90 -2.70
N ALA A 260 8.35 28.20 -2.54
CA ALA A 260 8.80 29.56 -2.47
C ALA A 260 9.08 30.00 -3.91
N ASN A 261 8.40 31.02 -4.39
CA ASN A 261 8.72 31.66 -5.69
C ASN A 261 10.08 32.32 -5.59
N LEU A 262 11.14 31.57 -5.75
CA LEU A 262 12.52 32.02 -5.71
C LEU A 262 13.08 31.92 -7.11
N TYR A 263 13.19 33.06 -7.81
CA TYR A 263 13.85 33.15 -9.11
C TYR A 263 15.37 33.21 -8.88
N TYR A 264 16.07 32.15 -9.24
CA TYR A 264 17.53 32.15 -9.33
C TYR A 264 17.97 32.09 -10.80
N ASP A 265 19.02 32.80 -11.13
CA ASP A 265 19.73 32.54 -12.37
C ASP A 265 20.54 31.22 -12.26
N GLN A 266 20.98 30.67 -13.38
CA GLN A 266 21.69 29.41 -13.41
C GLN A 266 22.91 29.39 -12.47
N ALA A 267 23.62 30.52 -12.32
CA ALA A 267 24.77 30.63 -11.41
C ALA A 267 24.34 30.65 -9.94
N GLY A 268 23.21 31.26 -9.61
CA GLY A 268 22.63 31.27 -8.28
C GLY A 268 22.12 29.89 -7.86
N ALA A 269 21.44 29.18 -8.77
CA ALA A 269 20.98 27.83 -8.55
C ALA A 269 22.15 26.84 -8.35
N GLN A 270 23.21 26.96 -9.16
CA GLN A 270 24.42 26.14 -9.03
C GLN A 270 25.12 26.37 -7.70
N LYS A 271 25.25 27.63 -7.24
CA LYS A 271 25.87 27.97 -5.97
C LYS A 271 25.10 27.42 -4.76
N ILE A 272 23.77 27.38 -4.85
CA ILE A 272 22.93 26.76 -3.80
C ILE A 272 23.09 25.24 -3.82
N ALA A 273 23.12 24.63 -5.01
CA ALA A 273 23.36 23.20 -5.15
C ALA A 273 24.70 22.80 -4.54
N GLU A 274 25.77 23.55 -4.82
CA GLU A 274 27.10 23.33 -4.22
C GLU A 274 27.08 23.43 -2.69
N GLN A 275 26.39 24.43 -2.13
CA GLN A 275 26.26 24.58 -0.67
C GLN A 275 25.48 23.45 -0.01
N VAL A 276 24.42 22.96 -0.68
CA VAL A 276 23.62 21.82 -0.17
C VAL A 276 24.45 20.54 -0.22
N VAL A 277 25.22 20.31 -1.30
CA VAL A 277 26.15 19.17 -1.42
C VAL A 277 27.22 19.21 -0.34
N GLU A 278 27.78 20.37 -0.04
CA GLU A 278 28.81 20.55 0.99
C GLU A 278 28.26 20.29 2.40
N LEU A 279 27.04 20.77 2.68
CA LEU A 279 26.31 20.50 3.93
C LEU A 279 25.97 19.01 4.10
N ALA A 280 25.62 18.33 3.03
CA ALA A 280 25.32 16.91 3.05
C ALA A 280 26.57 16.07 3.28
N ARG A 281 27.69 16.39 2.63
CA ARG A 281 29.00 15.74 2.83
C ARG A 281 29.48 15.89 4.27
N GLY A 282 29.33 17.05 4.90
CA GLY A 282 29.65 17.29 6.30
C GLY A 282 28.82 16.47 7.29
N LYS A 283 27.73 15.84 6.83
CA LYS A 283 26.85 14.96 7.63
C LYS A 283 26.94 13.48 7.23
N GLY A 284 27.88 13.09 6.38
CA GLY A 284 28.10 11.70 5.97
C GLY A 284 27.06 11.14 4.99
N VAL A 285 26.36 12.01 4.24
CA VAL A 285 25.41 11.59 3.20
C VAL A 285 26.14 11.56 1.85
N ASP A 286 26.19 10.40 1.18
CA ASP A 286 26.78 10.26 -0.14
C ASP A 286 25.74 10.58 -1.21
N PHE A 287 25.98 11.65 -1.98
CA PHE A 287 25.09 12.14 -3.03
C PHE A 287 25.29 11.43 -4.38
N MET A 288 26.35 10.63 -4.54
CA MET A 288 26.67 9.99 -5.83
C MET A 288 25.85 8.72 -6.09
N GLU A 289 25.08 8.21 -5.11
CA GLU A 289 24.13 7.12 -5.31
C GLU A 289 22.73 7.58 -5.77
N LEU A 290 22.51 8.89 -5.91
CA LEU A 290 21.19 9.48 -6.18
C LEU A 290 21.05 10.13 -7.58
N VAL A 291 22.05 10.00 -8.47
CA VAL A 291 22.01 10.53 -9.85
C VAL A 291 21.96 9.41 -10.88
#